data_00891659e789f0567fb73bef65592457
#
_entry.id   00891659e789f0567fb73bef65592457
#
_cell.length_a   1.000
_cell.length_b   1.000
_cell.length_c   1.000
_cell.angle_alpha   90.00
_cell.angle_beta   90.00
_cell.angle_gamma   90.00
#
_symmetry.space_group_name_H-M   'P 1'
#
loop_
_entity.id
_entity.type
_entity.pdbx_description
1 polymer ?
#
loop_
_entity_poly.entity_id
_entity_poly.type
_entity_poly.pdbx_seq_one_letter_code
_entity_poly.pdbx_strand_id
1 'polypeptide(L)'
;DVTEAGSSNLILDWFIWHLRQRFTINEKSTGECEYMLSARIVRDREKGVLYMDQSAAITRLAQKCGLDKGPPTTRRFETPMHVDLPTKHDEKTTEYDYLSVVGAVLHICGVSRPDCSFAVGCLARHSKTAGEEHVEALERLVSYLYQTRFKAIVYRTPESADDLNVPKVYESGVHPLDVNKRNPTTVYVDSDFAGADGRSTAGHVVFLNGGPVIWSSKLMKVAATSSAEAEVIAAVESVKTASHFRSLLVELGMTDSDFIDVHEDNRACKMSAESLKCHKRARHYQSKLRYLQDCHQNGSIKFHQTPTDDMIADIFTKALPGPAHKRHMDTLVSDLPQSIVEMTLSSDSQEPPEDREVEEEDCKPTFEGSPSPEDSCGGDQKRVLQYACMARVGLGREFYDMMVEAMASD
;
A
#
# COMPACT_ATOMS: atom_id res chain seq x y z
N ASP A 1 -6.78 -13.14 -13.89
CA ASP A 1 -7.33 -11.83 -14.28
C ASP A 1 -6.23 -11.01 -14.94
N VAL A 2 -6.52 -10.41 -16.08
CA VAL A 2 -5.60 -9.51 -16.81
C VAL A 2 -6.25 -8.13 -16.80
N THR A 3 -5.52 -7.15 -16.26
CA THR A 3 -5.93 -5.74 -16.30
C THR A 3 -4.97 -5.00 -17.22
N GLU A 4 -5.49 -4.30 -18.19
CA GLU A 4 -4.71 -3.58 -19.17
C GLU A 4 -5.10 -2.09 -19.21
N ALA A 5 -4.13 -1.26 -19.55
CA ALA A 5 -4.35 0.16 -19.78
C ALA A 5 -3.56 0.58 -21.04
N GLY A 6 -4.19 1.33 -21.90
CA GLY A 6 -3.57 1.79 -23.14
C GLY A 6 -3.99 3.20 -23.50
N SER A 7 -3.17 3.86 -24.31
CA SER A 7 -3.42 5.23 -24.78
C SER A 7 -4.53 5.32 -25.81
N SER A 8 -4.95 4.19 -26.39
CA SER A 8 -6.06 4.13 -27.34
C SER A 8 -6.78 2.78 -27.29
N ASN A 9 -8.07 2.77 -27.60
CA ASN A 9 -8.86 1.54 -27.70
C ASN A 9 -8.31 0.58 -28.78
N LEU A 10 -7.71 1.08 -29.83
CA LEU A 10 -7.12 0.23 -30.88
C LEU A 10 -5.99 -0.66 -30.36
N ILE A 11 -5.15 -0.13 -29.47
CA ILE A 11 -4.06 -0.90 -28.84
C ILE A 11 -4.65 -1.96 -27.91
N LEU A 12 -5.65 -1.60 -27.10
CA LEU A 12 -6.32 -2.53 -26.20
C LEU A 12 -7.03 -3.65 -26.99
N ASP A 13 -7.75 -3.31 -28.06
CA ASP A 13 -8.43 -4.28 -28.92
C ASP A 13 -7.43 -5.22 -29.60
N TRP A 14 -6.29 -4.70 -30.06
CA TRP A 14 -5.20 -5.49 -30.64
C TRP A 14 -4.63 -6.47 -29.61
N PHE A 15 -4.37 -6.02 -28.39
CA PHE A 15 -3.86 -6.86 -27.32
C PHE A 15 -4.86 -7.96 -26.92
N ILE A 16 -6.13 -7.61 -26.72
CA ILE A 16 -7.21 -8.57 -26.44
C ILE A 16 -7.31 -9.62 -27.57
N TRP A 17 -7.19 -9.18 -28.83
CA TRP A 17 -7.22 -10.10 -29.98
C TRP A 17 -6.09 -11.13 -29.89
N HIS A 18 -4.85 -10.71 -29.55
CA HIS A 18 -3.71 -11.62 -29.41
C HIS A 18 -3.87 -12.58 -28.22
N LEU A 19 -4.42 -12.10 -27.10
CA LEU A 19 -4.73 -12.95 -25.97
C LEU A 19 -5.75 -14.04 -26.32
N ARG A 20 -6.78 -13.69 -27.07
CA ARG A 20 -7.82 -14.64 -27.54
C ARG A 20 -7.29 -15.75 -28.42
N GLN A 21 -6.16 -15.55 -29.10
CA GLN A 21 -5.52 -16.60 -29.91
C GLN A 21 -4.91 -17.72 -29.05
N ARG A 22 -4.62 -17.44 -27.78
CA ARG A 22 -3.92 -18.36 -26.87
C ARG A 22 -4.74 -18.76 -25.66
N PHE A 23 -5.70 -17.95 -25.26
CA PHE A 23 -6.51 -18.14 -24.06
C PHE A 23 -7.99 -18.02 -24.35
N THR A 24 -8.79 -18.82 -23.65
CA THR A 24 -10.24 -18.64 -23.66
C THR A 24 -10.59 -17.47 -22.73
N ILE A 25 -11.06 -16.37 -23.30
CA ILE A 25 -11.45 -15.17 -22.53
C ILE A 25 -12.97 -15.15 -22.43
N ASN A 26 -13.48 -15.02 -21.20
CA ASN A 26 -14.90 -14.86 -20.98
C ASN A 26 -15.32 -13.43 -21.36
N GLU A 27 -16.20 -13.30 -22.35
CA GLU A 27 -16.66 -11.99 -22.84
C GLU A 27 -17.41 -11.18 -21.78
N LYS A 28 -18.02 -11.84 -20.79
CA LYS A 28 -18.71 -11.14 -19.69
C LYS A 28 -17.75 -10.48 -18.69
N SER A 29 -16.48 -10.86 -18.72
CA SER A 29 -15.43 -10.28 -17.86
C SER A 29 -14.50 -9.32 -18.64
N THR A 30 -14.79 -9.03 -19.90
CA THR A 30 -14.08 -7.99 -20.68
C THR A 30 -14.83 -6.66 -20.59
N GLY A 31 -14.12 -5.59 -20.30
CA GLY A 31 -14.71 -4.25 -20.17
C GLY A 31 -13.93 -3.35 -19.23
N GLU A 32 -14.58 -2.31 -18.72
CA GLU A 32 -13.97 -1.47 -17.69
C GLU A 32 -13.68 -2.27 -16.41
N CYS A 33 -12.51 -2.02 -15.83
CA CYS A 33 -12.12 -2.67 -14.59
C CYS A 33 -12.95 -2.07 -13.43
N GLU A 34 -13.98 -2.78 -13.01
CA GLU A 34 -14.83 -2.39 -11.87
C GLU A 34 -14.33 -2.98 -10.55
N TYR A 35 -13.62 -4.10 -10.60
CA TYR A 35 -13.08 -4.79 -9.44
C TYR A 35 -11.67 -5.29 -9.71
N MET A 36 -10.77 -5.08 -8.74
CA MET A 36 -9.42 -5.62 -8.74
C MET A 36 -8.98 -5.94 -7.31
N LEU A 37 -8.49 -7.17 -7.07
CA LEU A 37 -8.04 -7.61 -5.73
C LEU A 37 -9.09 -7.41 -4.63
N SER A 38 -10.35 -7.72 -4.91
CA SER A 38 -11.50 -7.49 -4.04
C SER A 38 -11.77 -6.01 -3.71
N ALA A 39 -11.11 -5.08 -4.39
CA ALA A 39 -11.41 -3.66 -4.32
C ALA A 39 -12.30 -3.27 -5.50
N ARG A 40 -13.33 -2.51 -5.20
CA ARG A 40 -14.16 -1.87 -6.21
C ARG A 40 -13.45 -0.63 -6.74
N ILE A 41 -13.52 -0.43 -8.05
CA ILE A 41 -12.97 0.72 -8.75
C ILE A 41 -14.13 1.50 -9.36
N VAL A 42 -14.33 2.74 -8.93
CA VAL A 42 -15.33 3.64 -9.47
C VAL A 42 -14.63 4.83 -10.11
N ARG A 43 -14.89 5.06 -11.39
CA ARG A 43 -14.32 6.17 -12.15
C ARG A 43 -15.37 7.23 -12.45
N ASP A 44 -15.06 8.46 -12.11
CA ASP A 44 -15.77 9.65 -12.58
C ASP A 44 -14.87 10.35 -13.61
N ARG A 45 -15.08 10.04 -14.89
CA ARG A 45 -14.26 10.58 -15.99
C ARG A 45 -14.47 12.06 -16.21
N GLU A 46 -15.66 12.57 -15.90
CA GLU A 46 -15.99 13.99 -16.03
C GLU A 46 -15.24 14.81 -15.00
N LYS A 47 -15.16 14.31 -13.77
CA LYS A 47 -14.41 14.95 -12.69
C LYS A 47 -12.94 14.55 -12.64
N GLY A 48 -12.48 13.62 -13.48
CA GLY A 48 -11.11 13.10 -13.46
C GLY A 48 -10.73 12.47 -12.12
N VAL A 49 -11.65 11.70 -11.51
CA VAL A 49 -11.45 11.09 -10.20
C VAL A 49 -11.67 9.58 -10.28
N LEU A 50 -10.82 8.82 -9.57
CA LEU A 50 -10.96 7.38 -9.40
C LEU A 50 -10.98 7.06 -7.91
N TYR A 51 -11.99 6.31 -7.49
CA TYR A 51 -12.14 5.77 -6.13
C TYR A 51 -11.83 4.29 -6.11
N MET A 52 -11.09 3.85 -5.10
CA MET A 52 -10.80 2.44 -4.85
C MET A 52 -11.16 2.08 -3.40
N ASP A 53 -12.14 1.21 -3.21
CA ASP A 53 -12.64 0.82 -1.89
C ASP A 53 -12.88 -0.68 -1.77
N GLN A 54 -12.90 -1.17 -0.53
CA GLN A 54 -13.22 -2.56 -0.18
C GLN A 54 -14.39 -2.64 0.81
N SER A 55 -15.37 -1.75 0.72
CA SER A 55 -16.53 -1.71 1.62
C SER A 55 -17.25 -3.03 1.74
N ALA A 56 -17.45 -3.75 0.61
CA ALA A 56 -18.09 -5.07 0.60
C ALA A 56 -17.23 -6.13 1.31
N ALA A 57 -15.91 -6.16 1.09
CA ALA A 57 -15.02 -7.10 1.77
C ALA A 57 -14.96 -6.85 3.28
N ILE A 58 -14.92 -5.58 3.69
CA ILE A 58 -14.96 -5.18 5.10
C ILE A 58 -16.29 -5.59 5.74
N THR A 59 -17.42 -5.41 5.04
CA THR A 59 -18.75 -5.81 5.54
C THR A 59 -18.80 -7.32 5.75
N ARG A 60 -18.37 -8.12 4.76
CA ARG A 60 -18.33 -9.60 4.91
C ARG A 60 -17.43 -10.05 6.06
N LEU A 61 -16.26 -9.41 6.24
CA LEU A 61 -15.39 -9.72 7.36
C LEU A 61 -16.04 -9.41 8.71
N ALA A 62 -16.69 -8.26 8.85
CA ALA A 62 -17.41 -7.88 10.06
C ALA A 62 -18.56 -8.86 10.37
N GLN A 63 -19.32 -9.28 9.36
CA GLN A 63 -20.36 -10.30 9.47
C GLN A 63 -19.80 -11.65 9.94
N LYS A 64 -18.70 -12.11 9.32
CA LYS A 64 -18.01 -13.34 9.74
C LYS A 64 -17.60 -13.31 11.23
N CYS A 65 -17.20 -12.14 11.71
CA CYS A 65 -16.80 -11.93 13.11
C CYS A 65 -18.00 -11.60 14.04
N GLY A 66 -19.22 -11.45 13.52
CA GLY A 66 -20.39 -11.05 14.31
C GLY A 66 -20.40 -9.58 14.75
N LEU A 67 -19.61 -8.74 14.08
CA LEU A 67 -19.37 -7.33 14.42
C LEU A 67 -20.13 -6.34 13.51
N ASP A 68 -20.94 -6.84 12.58
CA ASP A 68 -21.74 -6.05 11.62
C ASP A 68 -22.93 -5.32 12.25
N LYS A 69 -23.43 -5.83 13.36
CA LYS A 69 -24.57 -5.21 14.11
C LYS A 69 -24.14 -4.00 14.93
N GLY A 70 -22.87 -3.63 14.83
CA GLY A 70 -22.24 -2.63 15.68
C GLY A 70 -21.92 -3.17 17.07
N PRO A 71 -21.01 -2.59 17.82
CA PRO A 71 -20.82 -2.96 19.21
C PRO A 71 -22.14 -2.76 19.95
N PRO A 72 -22.49 -3.60 20.93
CA PRO A 72 -23.72 -3.53 21.71
C PRO A 72 -23.87 -2.19 22.46
N THR A 73 -22.83 -1.38 22.44
CA THR A 73 -22.78 -0.01 22.91
C THR A 73 -22.45 0.91 21.73
N THR A 74 -23.05 2.09 21.70
CA THR A 74 -22.85 3.22 20.78
C THR A 74 -21.39 3.70 20.69
N ARG A 75 -20.41 2.87 20.97
CA ARG A 75 -18.98 3.21 21.02
C ARG A 75 -18.42 3.29 19.62
N ARG A 76 -18.18 4.51 19.18
CA ARG A 76 -17.42 4.81 17.98
C ARG A 76 -15.91 4.70 18.28
N PHE A 77 -15.20 3.93 17.49
CA PHE A 77 -13.75 3.87 17.58
C PHE A 77 -13.14 4.97 16.70
N GLU A 78 -12.37 5.87 17.32
CA GLU A 78 -11.67 6.95 16.62
C GLU A 78 -10.34 6.50 16.02
N THR A 79 -9.79 5.38 16.53
CA THR A 79 -8.50 4.82 16.11
C THR A 79 -8.60 3.31 15.98
N PRO A 80 -7.82 2.70 15.05
CA PRO A 80 -7.82 1.26 14.81
C PRO A 80 -7.26 0.44 15.99
N MET A 81 -6.45 1.06 16.85
CA MET A 81 -5.85 0.40 18.02
C MET A 81 -5.73 1.34 19.21
N HIS A 82 -5.50 0.78 20.38
CA HIS A 82 -5.06 1.55 21.55
C HIS A 82 -3.58 1.94 21.43
N VAL A 83 -3.19 2.94 22.19
CA VAL A 83 -1.76 3.32 22.32
C VAL A 83 -0.97 2.19 22.99
N ASP A 84 -1.58 1.54 23.99
CA ASP A 84 -1.00 0.39 24.65
C ASP A 84 -1.18 -0.86 23.76
N LEU A 85 -0.07 -1.52 23.46
CA LEU A 85 -0.05 -2.75 22.69
C LEU A 85 -0.38 -3.95 23.58
N PRO A 86 -1.04 -5.00 23.06
CA PRO A 86 -1.21 -6.24 23.79
C PRO A 86 0.11 -6.86 24.21
N THR A 87 0.13 -7.50 25.39
CA THR A 87 1.29 -8.21 25.92
C THR A 87 1.60 -9.45 25.08
N LYS A 88 2.88 -9.83 25.06
CA LYS A 88 3.32 -11.03 24.36
C LYS A 88 3.04 -12.27 25.23
N HIS A 89 2.41 -13.28 24.63
CA HIS A 89 2.25 -14.60 25.25
C HIS A 89 3.23 -15.60 24.61
N ASP A 90 3.65 -16.60 25.40
CA ASP A 90 4.55 -17.65 24.92
C ASP A 90 3.80 -18.72 24.10
N GLU A 91 2.51 -18.94 24.40
CA GLU A 91 1.66 -19.94 23.76
C GLU A 91 0.32 -19.32 23.36
N LYS A 92 -0.32 -19.89 22.31
CA LYS A 92 -1.67 -19.53 21.91
C LYS A 92 -2.67 -19.96 23.00
N THR A 93 -3.43 -19.01 23.52
CA THR A 93 -4.42 -19.23 24.60
C THR A 93 -5.85 -19.05 24.14
N THR A 94 -6.10 -18.77 22.86
CA THR A 94 -7.45 -18.58 22.30
C THR A 94 -7.77 -19.63 21.24
N GLU A 95 -9.05 -20.05 21.18
CA GLU A 95 -9.62 -20.89 20.13
C GLU A 95 -10.12 -20.08 18.92
N TYR A 96 -10.11 -18.75 19.03
CA TYR A 96 -10.54 -17.85 17.96
C TYR A 96 -9.73 -18.08 16.68
N ASP A 97 -10.40 -18.00 15.52
CA ASP A 97 -9.74 -18.11 14.19
C ASP A 97 -8.91 -16.84 13.87
N TYR A 98 -8.00 -16.53 14.78
CA TYR A 98 -7.20 -15.30 14.77
C TYR A 98 -6.39 -15.13 13.49
N LEU A 99 -5.76 -16.21 13.02
CA LEU A 99 -4.88 -16.17 11.84
C LEU A 99 -5.65 -15.83 10.57
N SER A 100 -6.82 -16.42 10.36
CA SER A 100 -7.67 -16.16 9.20
C SER A 100 -8.17 -14.71 9.19
N VAL A 101 -8.61 -14.19 10.35
CA VAL A 101 -9.10 -12.81 10.45
C VAL A 101 -7.96 -11.81 10.26
N VAL A 102 -6.80 -12.02 10.88
CA VAL A 102 -5.61 -11.18 10.64
C VAL A 102 -5.20 -11.20 9.17
N GLY A 103 -5.25 -12.37 8.51
CA GLY A 103 -4.95 -12.50 7.08
C GLY A 103 -5.89 -11.66 6.20
N ALA A 104 -7.20 -11.70 6.50
CA ALA A 104 -8.20 -10.88 5.80
C ALA A 104 -7.97 -9.38 6.04
N VAL A 105 -7.68 -8.96 7.27
CA VAL A 105 -7.38 -7.56 7.59
C VAL A 105 -6.09 -7.12 6.93
N LEU A 106 -5.03 -7.94 6.89
CA LEU A 106 -3.79 -7.64 6.16
C LEU A 106 -4.04 -7.40 4.67
N HIS A 107 -4.92 -8.21 4.06
CA HIS A 107 -5.31 -7.99 2.67
C HIS A 107 -6.01 -6.65 2.48
N ILE A 108 -7.00 -6.32 3.32
CA ILE A 108 -7.72 -5.04 3.28
C ILE A 108 -6.76 -3.86 3.46
N CYS A 109 -5.87 -3.92 4.47
CA CYS A 109 -4.91 -2.87 4.75
C CYS A 109 -3.85 -2.73 3.64
N GLY A 110 -3.52 -3.83 2.96
CA GLY A 110 -2.56 -3.84 1.85
C GLY A 110 -3.14 -3.33 0.52
N VAL A 111 -4.46 -3.21 0.38
CA VAL A 111 -5.11 -2.81 -0.88
C VAL A 111 -5.75 -1.43 -0.79
N SER A 112 -6.54 -1.12 0.27
CA SER A 112 -7.33 0.11 0.31
C SER A 112 -7.34 0.85 1.64
N ARG A 113 -6.78 0.27 2.71
CA ARG A 113 -6.82 0.86 4.06
C ARG A 113 -5.41 1.00 4.66
N PRO A 114 -4.57 1.87 4.06
CA PRO A 114 -3.22 2.15 4.56
C PRO A 114 -3.20 2.63 6.01
N ASP A 115 -4.22 3.36 6.44
CA ASP A 115 -4.40 3.92 7.78
C ASP A 115 -4.42 2.88 8.91
N CYS A 116 -4.67 1.61 8.59
CA CYS A 116 -4.68 0.50 9.56
C CYS A 116 -3.42 -0.38 9.52
N SER A 117 -2.44 -0.07 8.67
CA SER A 117 -1.29 -0.95 8.42
C SER A 117 -0.42 -1.18 9.64
N PHE A 118 -0.21 -0.18 10.48
CA PHE A 118 0.53 -0.34 11.74
C PHE A 118 -0.21 -1.25 12.71
N ALA A 119 -1.51 -1.02 12.91
CA ALA A 119 -2.34 -1.79 13.83
C ALA A 119 -2.35 -3.27 13.47
N VAL A 120 -2.64 -3.61 12.19
CA VAL A 120 -2.62 -5.01 11.76
C VAL A 120 -1.22 -5.62 11.79
N GLY A 121 -0.18 -4.83 11.48
CA GLY A 121 1.21 -5.26 11.58
C GLY A 121 1.62 -5.66 13.00
N CYS A 122 1.15 -4.93 14.02
CA CYS A 122 1.34 -5.28 15.43
C CYS A 122 0.64 -6.61 15.78
N LEU A 123 -0.64 -6.75 15.42
CA LEU A 123 -1.42 -7.95 15.69
C LEU A 123 -0.89 -9.19 14.95
N ALA A 124 -0.41 -9.03 13.73
CA ALA A 124 0.16 -10.12 12.94
C ALA A 124 1.39 -10.77 13.58
N ARG A 125 2.13 -10.04 14.43
CA ARG A 125 3.28 -10.58 15.18
C ARG A 125 2.88 -11.67 16.17
N HIS A 126 1.62 -11.65 16.64
CA HIS A 126 1.06 -12.56 17.62
C HIS A 126 0.28 -13.73 17.00
N SER A 127 0.33 -13.95 15.70
CA SER A 127 -0.48 -14.97 14.98
C SER A 127 -0.31 -16.40 15.54
N LYS A 128 0.85 -16.69 16.16
CA LYS A 128 1.14 -18.00 16.77
C LYS A 128 0.92 -18.04 18.28
N THR A 129 0.82 -16.88 18.93
CA THR A 129 0.82 -16.72 20.39
C THR A 129 -0.31 -15.81 20.85
N ALA A 130 -1.43 -15.76 20.08
CA ALA A 130 -2.53 -14.89 20.40
C ALA A 130 -3.27 -15.35 21.66
N GLY A 131 -3.54 -14.41 22.57
CA GLY A 131 -4.43 -14.54 23.72
C GLY A 131 -5.68 -13.68 23.54
N GLU A 132 -6.55 -13.68 24.55
CA GLU A 132 -7.85 -12.96 24.51
C GLU A 132 -7.68 -11.45 24.28
N GLU A 133 -6.66 -10.82 24.88
CA GLU A 133 -6.39 -9.40 24.65
C GLU A 133 -6.01 -9.08 23.20
N HIS A 134 -5.40 -10.03 22.47
CA HIS A 134 -5.11 -9.87 21.03
C HIS A 134 -6.39 -10.03 20.21
N VAL A 135 -7.32 -10.91 20.64
CA VAL A 135 -8.64 -11.06 20.01
C VAL A 135 -9.43 -9.76 20.18
N GLU A 136 -9.51 -9.21 21.40
CA GLU A 136 -10.19 -7.93 21.64
C GLU A 136 -9.61 -6.78 20.81
N ALA A 137 -8.29 -6.72 20.68
CA ALA A 137 -7.62 -5.71 19.84
C ALA A 137 -7.92 -5.91 18.35
N LEU A 138 -8.01 -7.16 17.89
CA LEU A 138 -8.38 -7.50 16.51
C LEU A 138 -9.85 -7.17 16.22
N GLU A 139 -10.77 -7.50 17.13
CA GLU A 139 -12.19 -7.15 17.02
C GLU A 139 -12.41 -5.64 17.01
N ARG A 140 -11.63 -4.89 17.82
CA ARG A 140 -11.60 -3.43 17.74
C ARG A 140 -11.21 -2.95 16.36
N LEU A 141 -10.14 -3.50 15.76
CA LEU A 141 -9.67 -3.14 14.44
C LEU A 141 -10.71 -3.45 13.36
N VAL A 142 -11.33 -4.62 13.39
CA VAL A 142 -12.44 -5.00 12.48
C VAL A 142 -13.63 -4.05 12.66
N SER A 143 -14.02 -3.73 13.89
CA SER A 143 -15.10 -2.78 14.18
C SER A 143 -14.78 -1.37 13.67
N TYR A 144 -13.54 -0.91 13.81
CA TYR A 144 -13.08 0.38 13.25
C TYR A 144 -13.16 0.37 11.73
N LEU A 145 -12.68 -0.68 11.07
CA LEU A 145 -12.79 -0.85 9.62
C LEU A 145 -14.25 -0.81 9.17
N TYR A 146 -15.15 -1.52 9.86
CA TYR A 146 -16.57 -1.54 9.54
C TYR A 146 -17.24 -0.17 9.72
N GLN A 147 -16.95 0.53 10.80
CA GLN A 147 -17.47 1.89 11.04
C GLN A 147 -16.99 2.91 9.99
N THR A 148 -15.81 2.67 9.42
CA THR A 148 -15.19 3.55 8.41
C THR A 148 -15.13 2.90 7.02
N ARG A 149 -15.99 1.91 6.73
CA ARG A 149 -15.93 1.09 5.51
C ARG A 149 -16.13 1.85 4.21
N PHE A 150 -16.78 3.00 4.26
CA PHE A 150 -17.02 3.85 3.10
C PHE A 150 -15.90 4.87 2.86
N LYS A 151 -14.70 4.61 3.38
CA LYS A 151 -13.51 5.35 3.01
C LYS A 151 -12.80 4.64 1.86
N ALA A 152 -12.30 5.43 0.91
CA ALA A 152 -11.64 4.97 -0.31
C ALA A 152 -10.31 5.68 -0.51
N ILE A 153 -9.37 5.03 -1.17
CA ILE A 153 -8.25 5.71 -1.79
C ILE A 153 -8.78 6.48 -3.01
N VAL A 154 -8.31 7.69 -3.20
CA VAL A 154 -8.78 8.58 -4.27
C VAL A 154 -7.60 9.07 -5.09
N TYR A 155 -7.65 8.81 -6.39
CA TYR A 155 -6.68 9.34 -7.36
C TYR A 155 -7.36 10.42 -8.21
N ARG A 156 -6.62 11.47 -8.56
CA ARG A 156 -7.13 12.64 -9.27
C ARG A 156 -6.27 12.98 -10.46
N THR A 157 -6.89 13.46 -11.54
CA THR A 157 -6.12 14.10 -12.60
C THR A 157 -5.62 15.47 -12.12
N PRO A 158 -4.55 16.04 -12.73
CA PRO A 158 -4.07 17.38 -12.40
C PRO A 158 -5.16 18.46 -12.46
N GLU A 159 -6.06 18.34 -13.43
CA GLU A 159 -7.17 19.29 -13.63
C GLU A 159 -8.20 19.22 -12.50
N SER A 160 -8.45 18.03 -11.96
CA SER A 160 -9.43 17.83 -10.88
C SER A 160 -8.88 18.18 -9.48
N ALA A 161 -7.57 18.36 -9.36
CA ALA A 161 -6.94 18.72 -8.09
C ALA A 161 -7.08 20.23 -7.77
N ASP A 162 -7.24 21.08 -8.79
CA ASP A 162 -7.36 22.53 -8.62
C ASP A 162 -8.67 22.94 -7.90
N ASP A 163 -9.73 22.12 -8.00
CA ASP A 163 -11.03 22.34 -7.35
C ASP A 163 -11.05 21.95 -5.87
N LEU A 164 -10.00 21.30 -5.37
CA LEU A 164 -9.94 20.91 -3.98
C LEU A 164 -9.53 22.10 -3.11
N ASN A 165 -10.41 22.46 -2.20
CA ASN A 165 -10.13 23.41 -1.12
C ASN A 165 -9.17 22.76 -0.10
N VAL A 166 -8.00 22.30 -0.57
CA VAL A 166 -6.98 21.66 0.26
C VAL A 166 -6.38 22.74 1.14
N PRO A 167 -6.35 22.57 2.46
CA PRO A 167 -5.70 23.53 3.33
C PRO A 167 -4.25 23.74 2.87
N LYS A 168 -3.90 24.95 2.44
CA LYS A 168 -2.55 25.35 2.05
C LYS A 168 -1.64 25.50 3.29
N VAL A 169 -1.52 24.47 4.11
CA VAL A 169 -0.89 24.54 5.43
C VAL A 169 0.54 24.03 5.42
N TYR A 170 1.11 23.70 4.27
CA TYR A 170 2.47 23.18 4.22
C TYR A 170 3.46 24.26 3.82
N GLU A 171 4.16 24.84 4.81
CA GLU A 171 5.31 25.74 4.57
C GLU A 171 6.47 25.03 3.85
N SER A 172 6.45 23.72 3.75
CA SER A 172 7.51 22.89 3.16
C SER A 172 7.31 22.51 1.69
N GLY A 173 6.27 22.98 1.04
CA GLY A 173 6.25 23.05 -0.42
C GLY A 173 5.34 22.09 -1.16
N VAL A 174 5.15 20.83 -0.82
CA VAL A 174 4.32 19.92 -1.64
C VAL A 174 3.41 19.09 -0.75
N HIS A 175 2.12 19.38 -0.83
CA HIS A 175 1.10 18.54 -0.19
C HIS A 175 0.88 17.27 -1.03
N PRO A 176 0.63 16.08 -0.42
CA PRO A 176 0.37 14.85 -1.18
C PRO A 176 -0.82 14.96 -2.15
N LEU A 177 -1.75 15.83 -1.86
CA LEU A 177 -2.90 16.13 -2.72
C LEU A 177 -2.58 17.17 -3.80
N ASP A 178 -1.41 17.85 -3.76
CA ASP A 178 -0.94 18.69 -4.85
C ASP A 178 -0.43 17.78 -5.98
N VAL A 179 -1.25 17.59 -6.98
CA VAL A 179 -0.87 16.84 -8.16
C VAL A 179 0.11 17.66 -8.97
N ASN A 180 1.40 17.40 -8.79
CA ASN A 180 2.44 18.10 -9.52
C ASN A 180 2.62 17.47 -10.91
N LYS A 181 2.31 18.22 -11.96
CA LYS A 181 2.50 17.79 -13.35
C LYS A 181 3.95 17.43 -13.70
N ARG A 182 4.94 17.99 -12.95
CA ARG A 182 6.36 17.75 -13.20
C ARG A 182 6.96 16.63 -12.38
N ASN A 183 6.43 16.41 -11.16
CA ASN A 183 6.92 15.37 -10.26
C ASN A 183 5.74 14.73 -9.49
N PRO A 184 5.10 13.72 -10.08
CA PRO A 184 3.94 13.09 -9.47
C PRO A 184 4.30 12.19 -8.27
N THR A 185 5.58 11.89 -8.05
CA THR A 185 6.03 10.94 -7.01
C THR A 185 6.53 11.66 -5.78
N THR A 186 5.84 11.47 -4.68
CA THR A 186 6.20 12.03 -3.37
C THR A 186 6.25 10.92 -2.33
N VAL A 187 7.24 10.97 -1.44
CA VAL A 187 7.47 9.96 -0.39
C VAL A 187 7.51 10.61 0.97
N TYR A 188 6.74 10.08 1.92
CA TYR A 188 6.87 10.39 3.34
C TYR A 188 7.48 9.21 4.06
N VAL A 189 8.43 9.48 4.95
CA VAL A 189 9.16 8.45 5.69
C VAL A 189 9.30 8.84 7.15
N ASP A 190 9.17 7.85 8.03
CA ASP A 190 9.36 7.98 9.48
C ASP A 190 9.89 6.68 10.07
N SER A 191 10.48 6.76 11.26
CA SER A 191 10.82 5.59 12.06
C SER A 191 10.50 5.80 13.53
N ASP A 192 9.82 4.84 14.14
CA ASP A 192 9.71 4.78 15.60
C ASP A 192 10.87 3.99 16.19
N PHE A 193 11.75 4.69 16.93
CA PHE A 193 12.95 4.11 17.52
C PHE A 193 12.62 3.35 18.81
N ALA A 194 13.04 2.08 18.87
CA ALA A 194 12.92 1.22 20.07
C ALA A 194 11.49 1.14 20.62
N GLY A 195 10.50 0.86 19.73
CA GLY A 195 9.10 0.66 20.13
C GLY A 195 8.92 -0.41 21.21
N ALA A 196 7.68 -0.83 21.46
CA ALA A 196 7.32 -1.70 22.60
C ALA A 196 8.17 -2.97 22.76
N ASP A 197 8.66 -3.54 21.65
CA ASP A 197 9.52 -4.73 21.64
C ASP A 197 11.03 -4.41 21.66
N GLY A 198 11.41 -3.15 21.89
CA GLY A 198 12.80 -2.69 21.78
C GLY A 198 13.35 -2.67 20.35
N ARG A 199 12.50 -2.90 19.34
CA ARG A 199 12.83 -2.84 17.91
C ARG A 199 12.16 -1.65 17.27
N SER A 200 12.86 -1.04 16.33
CA SER A 200 12.34 0.11 15.57
C SER A 200 11.37 -0.34 14.49
N THR A 201 10.35 0.46 14.25
CA THR A 201 9.42 0.29 13.13
C THR A 201 9.74 1.34 12.07
N ALA A 202 9.88 0.91 10.82
CA ALA A 202 10.01 1.80 9.66
C ALA A 202 8.66 1.92 8.96
N GLY A 203 8.28 3.15 8.64
CA GLY A 203 7.07 3.50 7.92
C GLY A 203 7.36 4.38 6.72
N HIS A 204 6.68 4.14 5.62
CA HIS A 204 6.68 5.05 4.47
C HIS A 204 5.42 4.94 3.65
N VAL A 205 5.14 5.99 2.90
CA VAL A 205 4.09 6.02 1.89
C VAL A 205 4.56 6.79 0.67
N VAL A 206 4.29 6.22 -0.51
CA VAL A 206 4.52 6.83 -1.82
C VAL A 206 3.18 7.27 -2.38
N PHE A 207 3.08 8.53 -2.80
CA PHE A 207 1.90 9.10 -3.43
C PHE A 207 2.09 9.22 -4.94
N LEU A 208 1.01 9.04 -5.66
CA LEU A 208 0.85 9.36 -7.08
C LEU A 208 -0.53 9.96 -7.31
N ASN A 209 -0.60 11.08 -8.01
CA ASN A 209 -1.87 11.73 -8.36
C ASN A 209 -2.81 11.93 -7.16
N GLY A 210 -2.24 12.35 -6.03
CA GLY A 210 -2.96 12.66 -4.80
C GLY A 210 -3.41 11.46 -3.95
N GLY A 211 -3.15 10.23 -4.40
CA GLY A 211 -3.47 9.01 -3.66
C GLY A 211 -2.23 8.18 -3.29
N PRO A 212 -2.26 7.43 -2.17
CA PRO A 212 -1.20 6.50 -1.81
C PRO A 212 -1.19 5.30 -2.76
N VAL A 213 -0.02 4.96 -3.32
CA VAL A 213 0.16 3.80 -4.23
C VAL A 213 1.00 2.70 -3.62
N ILE A 214 1.96 3.05 -2.76
CA ILE A 214 2.79 2.09 -2.04
C ILE A 214 2.93 2.58 -0.62
N TRP A 215 2.75 1.68 0.35
CA TRP A 215 2.97 1.98 1.76
C TRP A 215 3.53 0.78 2.50
N SER A 216 4.16 1.05 3.60
CA SER A 216 4.78 0.01 4.42
C SER A 216 4.81 0.41 5.89
N SER A 217 4.47 -0.55 6.74
CA SER A 217 4.70 -0.50 8.19
C SER A 217 5.43 -1.79 8.56
N LYS A 218 6.72 -1.71 8.87
CA LYS A 218 7.53 -2.91 9.12
C LYS A 218 8.46 -2.76 10.31
N LEU A 219 8.49 -3.79 11.15
CA LEU A 219 9.52 -3.93 12.16
C LEU A 219 10.88 -4.10 11.48
N MET A 220 11.87 -3.31 11.88
CA MET A 220 13.22 -3.41 11.32
C MET A 220 13.85 -4.76 11.64
N LYS A 221 14.50 -5.36 10.67
CA LYS A 221 15.20 -6.67 10.85
C LYS A 221 16.42 -6.53 11.75
N VAL A 222 17.08 -5.39 11.70
CA VAL A 222 18.29 -5.07 12.50
C VAL A 222 17.90 -4.05 13.54
N ALA A 223 18.32 -4.28 14.77
CA ALA A 223 18.14 -3.30 15.85
C ALA A 223 18.97 -2.05 15.54
N ALA A 224 18.30 -0.91 15.43
CA ALA A 224 18.98 0.37 15.34
C ALA A 224 19.55 0.73 16.73
N THR A 225 20.72 1.34 16.76
CA THR A 225 21.40 1.74 17.99
C THR A 225 21.14 3.20 18.38
N SER A 226 20.45 3.92 17.53
CA SER A 226 20.02 5.31 17.73
C SER A 226 18.83 5.67 16.84
N SER A 227 18.07 6.72 17.22
CA SER A 227 16.99 7.24 16.39
C SER A 227 17.50 7.67 15.01
N ALA A 228 18.65 8.34 14.93
CA ALA A 228 19.25 8.75 13.65
C ALA A 228 19.60 7.57 12.74
N GLU A 229 20.01 6.43 13.30
CA GLU A 229 20.24 5.22 12.52
C GLU A 229 18.91 4.63 12.01
N ALA A 230 17.89 4.60 12.84
CA ALA A 230 16.56 4.12 12.46
C ALA A 230 15.99 4.95 11.31
N GLU A 231 16.08 6.28 11.38
CA GLU A 231 15.65 7.18 10.28
C GLU A 231 16.42 6.93 8.98
N VAL A 232 17.74 6.81 9.04
CA VAL A 232 18.54 6.51 7.83
C VAL A 232 18.16 5.15 7.24
N ILE A 233 17.88 4.14 8.06
CA ILE A 233 17.43 2.83 7.58
C ILE A 233 16.06 2.96 6.88
N ALA A 234 15.12 3.65 7.50
CA ALA A 234 13.79 3.88 6.94
C ALA A 234 13.87 4.68 5.62
N ALA A 235 14.65 5.76 5.60
CA ALA A 235 14.85 6.58 4.40
C ALA A 235 15.46 5.79 3.23
N VAL A 236 16.45 4.93 3.48
CA VAL A 236 17.04 4.08 2.42
C VAL A 236 16.02 3.13 1.81
N GLU A 237 15.23 2.45 2.64
CA GLU A 237 14.20 1.53 2.13
C GLU A 237 13.10 2.27 1.35
N SER A 238 12.71 3.45 1.83
CA SER A 238 11.72 4.30 1.16
C SER A 238 12.21 4.79 -0.20
N VAL A 239 13.44 5.32 -0.25
CA VAL A 239 14.06 5.81 -1.49
C VAL A 239 14.20 4.68 -2.52
N LYS A 240 14.62 3.47 -2.10
CA LYS A 240 14.69 2.31 -3.01
C LYS A 240 13.32 1.96 -3.59
N THR A 241 12.30 1.90 -2.73
CA THR A 241 10.93 1.62 -3.13
C THR A 241 10.42 2.65 -4.14
N ALA A 242 10.58 3.92 -3.83
CA ALA A 242 10.13 5.01 -4.70
C ALA A 242 10.94 5.10 -6.01
N SER A 243 12.24 4.82 -5.98
CA SER A 243 13.08 4.78 -7.18
C SER A 243 12.65 3.68 -8.14
N HIS A 244 12.33 2.51 -7.62
CA HIS A 244 11.80 1.41 -8.44
C HIS A 244 10.45 1.78 -9.07
N PHE A 245 9.54 2.36 -8.27
CA PHE A 245 8.25 2.83 -8.77
C PHE A 245 8.40 3.93 -9.82
N ARG A 246 9.28 4.90 -9.60
CA ARG A 246 9.57 5.95 -10.58
C ARG A 246 10.10 5.37 -11.90
N SER A 247 11.00 4.36 -11.85
CA SER A 247 11.49 3.71 -13.07
C SER A 247 10.33 3.12 -13.88
N LEU A 248 9.37 2.46 -13.21
CA LEU A 248 8.16 1.97 -13.87
C LEU A 248 7.33 3.10 -14.50
N LEU A 249 7.16 4.24 -13.81
CA LEU A 249 6.42 5.39 -14.35
C LEU A 249 7.13 6.00 -15.58
N VAL A 250 8.45 6.02 -15.59
CA VAL A 250 9.25 6.47 -16.76
C VAL A 250 9.07 5.52 -17.93
N GLU A 251 9.16 4.21 -17.70
CA GLU A 251 8.94 3.19 -18.74
C GLU A 251 7.51 3.26 -19.33
N LEU A 252 6.52 3.59 -18.51
CA LEU A 252 5.14 3.80 -18.94
C LEU A 252 4.90 5.19 -19.58
N GLY A 253 5.92 6.05 -19.67
CA GLY A 253 5.78 7.41 -20.19
C GLY A 253 4.90 8.33 -19.33
N MET A 254 4.72 8.00 -18.05
CA MET A 254 3.84 8.75 -17.14
C MET A 254 4.53 9.93 -16.45
N THR A 255 5.85 9.99 -16.47
CA THR A 255 6.63 11.07 -15.86
C THR A 255 7.95 11.31 -16.60
N ASP A 256 8.34 12.58 -16.68
CA ASP A 256 9.67 13.01 -17.14
C ASP A 256 10.57 13.40 -15.94
N SER A 257 10.07 13.21 -14.71
CA SER A 257 10.79 13.66 -13.52
C SER A 257 12.03 12.82 -13.27
N ASP A 258 13.18 13.49 -13.10
CA ASP A 258 14.46 12.87 -12.78
C ASP A 258 14.67 12.65 -11.28
N PHE A 259 13.76 13.14 -10.43
CA PHE A 259 13.91 13.10 -8.99
C PHE A 259 12.63 12.69 -8.25
N ILE A 260 12.80 12.34 -6.98
CA ILE A 260 11.74 12.00 -6.03
C ILE A 260 11.79 13.00 -4.89
N ASP A 261 10.65 13.56 -4.51
CA ASP A 261 10.51 14.37 -3.30
C ASP A 261 10.39 13.46 -2.07
N VAL A 262 11.33 13.59 -1.13
CA VAL A 262 11.39 12.80 0.11
C VAL A 262 11.12 13.72 1.30
N HIS A 263 10.02 13.48 2.00
CA HIS A 263 9.60 14.20 3.19
C HIS A 263 10.09 13.48 4.44
N GLU A 264 10.88 14.20 5.26
CA GLU A 264 11.55 13.71 6.46
C GLU A 264 11.40 14.73 7.58
N ASP A 265 11.01 14.33 8.77
CA ASP A 265 10.87 15.24 9.91
C ASP A 265 12.16 15.31 10.77
N ASN A 266 13.00 14.28 10.70
CA ASN A 266 14.26 14.26 11.42
C ASN A 266 15.33 15.12 10.73
N ARG A 267 15.52 16.34 11.25
CA ARG A 267 16.51 17.28 10.72
C ARG A 267 17.93 16.70 10.63
N ALA A 268 18.32 15.84 11.58
CA ALA A 268 19.66 15.26 11.59
C ALA A 268 19.84 14.23 10.46
N CYS A 269 18.81 13.42 10.17
CA CYS A 269 18.77 12.52 9.02
C CYS A 269 18.93 13.30 7.72
N LYS A 270 18.07 14.31 7.47
CA LYS A 270 18.12 15.17 6.30
C LYS A 270 19.48 15.83 6.12
N MET A 271 19.98 16.55 7.13
CA MET A 271 21.28 17.22 7.06
C MET A 271 22.45 16.26 6.81
N SER A 272 22.39 15.04 7.33
CA SER A 272 23.41 14.02 7.12
C SER A 272 23.39 13.48 5.70
N ALA A 273 22.19 13.30 5.13
CA ALA A 273 22.00 12.86 3.75
C ALA A 273 22.42 13.93 2.72
N GLU A 274 22.20 15.21 3.01
CA GLU A 274 22.60 16.34 2.15
C GLU A 274 24.10 16.68 2.28
N SER A 275 24.76 16.27 3.37
CA SER A 275 26.16 16.62 3.66
C SER A 275 27.12 15.57 3.13
N LEU A 276 28.21 16.01 2.52
CA LEU A 276 29.34 15.14 2.13
C LEU A 276 30.21 14.69 3.32
N LYS A 277 30.00 15.25 4.50
CA LYS A 277 30.84 14.99 5.66
C LYS A 277 30.46 13.66 6.31
N CYS A 278 31.43 12.78 6.44
CA CYS A 278 31.28 11.56 7.20
C CYS A 278 31.44 11.84 8.70
N HIS A 279 30.40 11.62 9.49
CA HIS A 279 30.46 11.78 10.93
C HIS A 279 31.02 10.50 11.59
N LYS A 280 32.00 10.64 12.47
CA LYS A 280 32.61 9.50 13.20
C LYS A 280 31.59 8.62 13.91
N ARG A 281 30.47 9.22 14.37
CA ARG A 281 29.36 8.52 15.05
C ARG A 281 28.49 7.67 14.12
N ALA A 282 28.54 7.91 12.82
CA ALA A 282 27.70 7.23 11.80
C ALA A 282 28.38 6.00 11.17
N ARG A 283 29.55 5.55 11.69
CA ARG A 283 30.34 4.48 11.05
C ARG A 283 29.58 3.18 10.81
N HIS A 284 28.71 2.79 11.73
CA HIS A 284 27.97 1.51 11.67
C HIS A 284 26.82 1.53 10.64
N TYR A 285 26.29 2.68 10.25
CA TYR A 285 25.32 2.83 9.16
C TYR A 285 25.84 3.67 7.99
N GLN A 286 27.15 3.87 7.92
CA GLN A 286 27.78 4.76 6.92
C GLN A 286 27.45 4.36 5.48
N SER A 287 27.39 3.07 5.15
CA SER A 287 27.05 2.60 3.81
C SER A 287 25.64 3.00 3.37
N LYS A 288 24.69 2.95 4.30
CA LYS A 288 23.31 3.38 4.08
C LYS A 288 23.23 4.89 3.88
N LEU A 289 23.91 5.65 4.77
CA LEU A 289 23.98 7.10 4.66
C LEU A 289 24.66 7.52 3.33
N ARG A 290 25.72 6.84 2.93
CA ARG A 290 26.41 7.10 1.66
C ARG A 290 25.49 6.91 0.46
N TYR A 291 24.66 5.88 0.47
CA TYR A 291 23.65 5.67 -0.57
C TYR A 291 22.70 6.88 -0.71
N LEU A 292 22.17 7.42 0.41
CA LEU A 292 21.32 8.62 0.36
C LEU A 292 22.09 9.86 -0.13
N GLN A 293 23.35 10.02 0.31
CA GLN A 293 24.23 11.11 -0.15
C GLN A 293 24.45 11.04 -1.65
N ASP A 294 24.72 9.86 -2.19
CA ASP A 294 24.95 9.67 -3.63
C ASP A 294 23.64 9.93 -4.43
N CYS A 295 22.48 9.49 -3.93
CA CYS A 295 21.18 9.81 -4.53
C CYS A 295 20.88 11.31 -4.51
N HIS A 296 21.22 12.01 -3.43
CA HIS A 296 21.03 13.46 -3.35
C HIS A 296 21.99 14.22 -4.29
N GLN A 297 23.26 13.81 -4.35
CA GLN A 297 24.28 14.45 -5.20
C GLN A 297 24.02 14.29 -6.69
N ASN A 298 23.55 13.12 -7.12
CA ASN A 298 23.18 12.88 -8.51
C ASN A 298 21.81 13.46 -8.89
N GLY A 299 21.12 14.11 -7.92
CA GLY A 299 19.85 14.77 -8.13
C GLY A 299 18.63 13.84 -8.19
N SER A 300 18.79 12.52 -7.94
CA SER A 300 17.66 11.58 -8.01
C SER A 300 16.68 11.68 -6.85
N ILE A 301 17.06 12.35 -5.75
CA ILE A 301 16.17 12.67 -4.63
C ILE A 301 16.36 14.11 -4.18
N LYS A 302 15.27 14.69 -3.63
CA LYS A 302 15.27 15.98 -2.94
C LYS A 302 14.62 15.81 -1.58
N PHE A 303 15.34 16.18 -0.51
CA PHE A 303 14.80 16.12 0.84
C PHE A 303 14.06 17.40 1.21
N HIS A 304 12.86 17.22 1.76
CA HIS A 304 12.02 18.27 2.33
C HIS A 304 11.91 18.06 3.84
N GLN A 305 12.11 19.15 4.61
CA GLN A 305 11.84 19.11 6.04
C GLN A 305 10.35 19.24 6.27
N THR A 306 9.76 18.25 6.90
CA THR A 306 8.34 18.23 7.24
C THR A 306 8.16 18.45 8.73
N PRO A 307 7.24 19.30 9.19
CA PRO A 307 6.87 19.36 10.60
C PRO A 307 6.34 17.99 11.09
N THR A 308 6.67 17.61 12.32
CA THR A 308 6.24 16.31 12.89
C THR A 308 4.72 16.17 12.89
N ASP A 309 3.97 17.25 13.16
CA ASP A 309 2.50 17.21 13.12
C ASP A 309 1.93 16.90 11.72
N ASP A 310 2.70 17.12 10.67
CA ASP A 310 2.33 16.92 9.27
C ASP A 310 3.01 15.67 8.67
N MET A 311 3.79 14.92 9.48
CA MET A 311 4.45 13.70 9.02
C MET A 311 3.45 12.55 8.89
N ILE A 312 2.93 12.36 7.69
CA ILE A 312 1.94 11.32 7.38
C ILE A 312 2.47 9.91 7.69
N ALA A 313 3.78 9.71 7.56
CA ALA A 313 4.40 8.43 7.82
C ALA A 313 4.30 7.97 9.27
N ASP A 314 4.01 8.86 10.23
CA ASP A 314 3.76 8.54 11.64
C ASP A 314 2.67 7.47 11.84
N ILE A 315 1.64 7.47 11.00
CA ILE A 315 0.54 6.48 11.07
C ILE A 315 0.99 5.04 10.78
N PHE A 316 2.17 4.88 10.17
CA PHE A 316 2.77 3.58 9.83
C PHE A 316 3.79 3.11 10.86
N THR A 317 4.17 3.95 11.82
CA THR A 317 5.25 3.66 12.78
C THR A 317 4.78 3.56 14.23
N LYS A 318 3.70 4.26 14.58
CA LYS A 318 3.23 4.34 15.97
C LYS A 318 1.71 4.42 16.09
N ALA A 319 1.19 4.07 17.25
CA ALA A 319 -0.22 4.28 17.58
C ALA A 319 -0.45 5.76 17.87
N LEU A 320 -1.34 6.38 17.10
CA LEU A 320 -1.62 7.81 17.21
C LEU A 320 -2.89 8.08 18.02
N PRO A 321 -2.95 9.20 18.77
CA PRO A 321 -4.19 9.71 19.35
C PRO A 321 -5.21 10.06 18.27
N GLY A 322 -6.52 10.00 18.59
CA GLY A 322 -7.62 10.20 17.64
C GLY A 322 -7.46 11.38 16.71
N PRO A 323 -7.20 12.61 17.19
CA PRO A 323 -7.05 13.79 16.31
C PRO A 323 -5.89 13.69 15.33
N ALA A 324 -4.72 13.16 15.76
CA ALA A 324 -3.56 12.98 14.90
C ALA A 324 -3.80 11.86 13.87
N HIS A 325 -4.34 10.70 14.33
CA HIS A 325 -4.71 9.60 13.45
C HIS A 325 -5.68 10.07 12.36
N LYS A 326 -6.74 10.79 12.75
CA LYS A 326 -7.74 11.31 11.80
C LYS A 326 -7.11 12.22 10.76
N ARG A 327 -6.21 13.14 11.15
CA ARG A 327 -5.52 14.05 10.23
C ARG A 327 -4.78 13.29 9.14
N HIS A 328 -3.97 12.31 9.52
CA HIS A 328 -3.19 11.51 8.57
C HIS A 328 -4.07 10.56 7.77
N MET A 329 -5.09 9.95 8.40
CA MET A 329 -6.07 9.13 7.70
C MET A 329 -6.78 9.91 6.59
N ASP A 330 -7.26 11.14 6.87
CA ASP A 330 -7.98 11.95 5.88
C ASP A 330 -7.12 12.35 4.67
N THR A 331 -5.78 12.26 4.78
CA THR A 331 -4.86 12.43 3.65
C THR A 331 -4.71 11.13 2.84
N LEU A 332 -4.79 9.97 3.50
CA LEU A 332 -4.62 8.67 2.86
C LEU A 332 -5.90 8.15 2.20
N VAL A 333 -7.05 8.38 2.84
CA VAL A 333 -8.36 7.90 2.38
C VAL A 333 -9.41 8.99 2.58
N SER A 334 -10.34 9.07 1.66
CA SER A 334 -11.45 10.04 1.69
C SER A 334 -12.79 9.32 1.79
N ASP A 335 -13.82 10.01 2.25
CA ASP A 335 -15.17 9.48 2.26
C ASP A 335 -15.69 9.31 0.82
N LEU A 336 -16.35 8.18 0.55
CA LEU A 336 -17.02 7.96 -0.72
C LEU A 336 -18.16 8.96 -0.91
N PRO A 337 -18.42 9.45 -2.13
CA PRO A 337 -19.60 10.21 -2.44
C PRO A 337 -20.88 9.48 -2.04
N GLN A 338 -21.88 10.20 -1.55
CA GLN A 338 -23.14 9.63 -1.07
C GLN A 338 -23.84 8.77 -2.14
N SER A 339 -23.77 9.17 -3.41
CA SER A 339 -24.34 8.39 -4.53
C SER A 339 -23.69 7.00 -4.66
N ILE A 340 -22.36 6.89 -4.46
CA ILE A 340 -21.66 5.62 -4.50
C ILE A 340 -22.01 4.75 -3.29
N VAL A 341 -22.16 5.37 -2.12
CA VAL A 341 -22.58 4.68 -0.88
C VAL A 341 -23.98 4.08 -1.05
N GLU A 342 -24.93 4.84 -1.59
CA GLU A 342 -26.30 4.38 -1.84
C GLU A 342 -26.34 3.24 -2.84
N MET A 343 -25.57 3.30 -3.91
CA MET A 343 -25.41 2.19 -4.86
C MET A 343 -24.88 0.93 -4.16
N THR A 344 -23.92 1.06 -3.26
CA THR A 344 -23.36 -0.06 -2.51
C THR A 344 -24.41 -0.70 -1.61
N LEU A 345 -25.15 0.10 -0.85
CA LEU A 345 -26.17 -0.39 0.06
C LEU A 345 -27.36 -1.04 -0.66
N SER A 346 -27.66 -0.59 -1.89
CA SER A 346 -28.69 -1.22 -2.71
C SER A 346 -28.24 -2.54 -3.35
N SER A 347 -26.96 -2.70 -3.65
CA SER A 347 -26.39 -3.94 -4.18
C SER A 347 -26.13 -4.99 -3.12
N ASP A 348 -25.86 -4.61 -1.87
CA ASP A 348 -25.74 -5.56 -0.74
C ASP A 348 -27.07 -6.29 -0.42
N SER A 349 -28.20 -5.80 -0.92
CA SER A 349 -29.50 -6.48 -0.87
C SER A 349 -29.70 -7.51 -1.98
N GLN A 350 -28.83 -7.59 -2.97
CA GLN A 350 -28.78 -8.64 -3.97
C GLN A 350 -27.57 -9.52 -3.62
N GLU A 351 -27.79 -10.81 -3.39
CA GLU A 351 -26.70 -11.76 -3.14
C GLU A 351 -25.63 -11.62 -4.21
N PRO A 352 -24.35 -11.47 -3.83
CA PRO A 352 -23.26 -11.45 -4.80
C PRO A 352 -23.29 -12.76 -5.57
N PRO A 353 -22.87 -12.76 -6.86
CA PRO A 353 -22.69 -14.01 -7.57
C PRO A 353 -21.78 -14.88 -6.72
N GLU A 354 -22.29 -16.06 -6.30
CA GLU A 354 -21.52 -17.05 -5.60
C GLU A 354 -20.19 -17.21 -6.31
N ASP A 355 -19.08 -17.05 -5.58
CA ASP A 355 -17.77 -17.49 -6.06
C ASP A 355 -17.96 -18.98 -6.38
N ARG A 356 -18.22 -19.28 -7.65
CA ARG A 356 -18.26 -20.65 -8.11
C ARG A 356 -16.90 -21.21 -7.78
N GLU A 357 -16.87 -22.13 -6.81
CA GLU A 357 -15.78 -23.08 -6.70
C GLU A 357 -15.57 -23.62 -8.12
N VAL A 358 -14.46 -23.23 -8.71
CA VAL A 358 -14.02 -23.82 -9.97
C VAL A 358 -13.69 -25.24 -9.60
N GLU A 359 -14.59 -26.19 -9.93
CA GLU A 359 -14.30 -27.61 -9.84
C GLU A 359 -12.98 -27.85 -10.58
N GLU A 360 -11.99 -28.36 -9.85
CA GLU A 360 -10.61 -28.62 -10.30
C GLU A 360 -10.54 -29.75 -11.34
N GLU A 361 -11.57 -30.04 -12.06
CA GLU A 361 -11.66 -31.22 -12.95
C GLU A 361 -11.56 -30.86 -14.43
N ASP A 362 -10.88 -29.97 -14.98
CA ASP A 362 -10.63 -29.98 -16.44
C ASP A 362 -9.48 -29.10 -17.00
N CYS A 363 -8.42 -28.86 -16.23
CA CYS A 363 -7.22 -28.23 -16.80
C CYS A 363 -5.94 -28.96 -16.35
N LYS A 364 -5.69 -30.15 -16.87
CA LYS A 364 -4.33 -30.70 -16.90
C LYS A 364 -3.66 -30.25 -18.20
N PRO A 365 -2.70 -29.32 -18.15
CA PRO A 365 -1.83 -29.11 -19.30
C PRO A 365 -0.88 -30.33 -19.40
N THR A 366 -0.97 -31.05 -20.49
CA THR A 366 0.07 -32.02 -20.89
C THR A 366 1.30 -31.24 -21.32
N PHE A 367 2.24 -31.09 -20.42
CA PHE A 367 3.60 -30.65 -20.73
C PHE A 367 4.49 -31.89 -20.79
N GLU A 368 4.86 -32.32 -21.98
CA GLU A 368 6.04 -33.16 -22.20
C GLU A 368 7.28 -32.26 -22.24
N GLY A 369 8.23 -32.47 -21.33
CA GLY A 369 9.56 -31.89 -21.37
C GLY A 369 9.92 -31.05 -20.15
N SER A 370 10.27 -31.71 -19.05
CA SER A 370 10.94 -31.09 -17.89
C SER A 370 12.47 -31.11 -18.07
N PRO A 371 13.16 -29.97 -17.91
CA PRO A 371 14.56 -29.96 -17.50
C PRO A 371 14.67 -29.99 -15.97
N SER A 372 15.65 -30.72 -15.48
CA SER A 372 15.97 -30.97 -14.08
C SER A 372 16.30 -29.71 -13.26
N PRO A 373 16.10 -29.77 -11.93
CA PRO A 373 16.35 -28.63 -11.04
C PRO A 373 17.77 -28.70 -10.47
N GLU A 374 18.66 -27.90 -11.01
CA GLU A 374 19.88 -27.49 -10.28
C GLU A 374 20.27 -26.11 -10.83
N ASP A 375 19.90 -25.05 -10.08
CA ASP A 375 20.79 -23.93 -9.81
C ASP A 375 20.14 -23.02 -8.75
N SER A 376 20.72 -23.11 -7.57
CA SER A 376 20.42 -22.32 -6.39
C SER A 376 20.84 -20.86 -6.59
N CYS A 377 19.89 -19.93 -6.55
CA CYS A 377 20.15 -18.56 -6.16
C CYS A 377 19.05 -18.08 -5.21
N GLY A 378 19.32 -18.23 -3.91
CA GLY A 378 18.48 -17.77 -2.85
C GLY A 378 18.59 -16.26 -2.68
N GLY A 379 17.47 -15.60 -2.47
CA GLY A 379 17.43 -14.27 -1.86
C GLY A 379 16.34 -13.31 -2.31
N ASP A 380 15.86 -13.35 -3.54
CA ASP A 380 15.02 -12.27 -4.08
C ASP A 380 13.52 -12.60 -4.24
N GLN A 381 13.09 -13.83 -4.10
CA GLN A 381 11.69 -14.22 -4.34
C GLN A 381 10.67 -13.71 -3.31
N LYS A 382 11.09 -13.29 -2.11
CA LYS A 382 10.17 -12.73 -1.11
C LYS A 382 9.90 -11.22 -1.26
N ARG A 383 10.70 -10.50 -2.03
CA ARG A 383 10.51 -9.06 -2.29
C ARG A 383 9.46 -8.78 -3.37
N VAL A 384 9.25 -9.68 -4.29
CA VAL A 384 8.29 -9.56 -5.40
C VAL A 384 6.83 -9.57 -4.92
N LEU A 385 6.54 -10.14 -3.75
CA LEU A 385 5.16 -10.33 -3.25
C LEU A 385 4.46 -9.04 -2.76
N GLN A 386 5.17 -7.95 -2.52
CA GLN A 386 4.59 -6.68 -2.08
C GLN A 386 4.34 -5.70 -3.23
N TYR A 387 5.05 -5.83 -4.33
CA TYR A 387 4.82 -5.08 -5.58
C TYR A 387 3.71 -5.71 -6.43
N ALA A 388 3.28 -6.91 -6.09
CA ALA A 388 2.27 -7.68 -6.80
C ALA A 388 0.84 -7.19 -6.59
N CYS A 389 0.58 -6.17 -5.79
CA CYS A 389 -0.75 -5.55 -5.76
C CYS A 389 -1.06 -4.76 -7.03
N MET A 390 -0.06 -4.31 -7.80
CA MET A 390 -0.24 -3.77 -9.15
C MET A 390 0.15 -4.76 -10.27
N ALA A 391 0.87 -5.85 -9.96
CA ALA A 391 1.45 -6.75 -10.95
C ALA A 391 1.31 -8.24 -10.58
N ARG A 392 0.25 -8.65 -9.86
CA ARG A 392 -0.08 -10.07 -9.75
C ARG A 392 -0.90 -10.55 -10.93
N VAL A 393 -0.31 -10.43 -12.10
CA VAL A 393 -0.56 -11.35 -13.18
C VAL A 393 0.69 -12.22 -13.28
N GLY A 394 0.56 -13.53 -13.06
CA GLY A 394 1.64 -14.49 -13.22
C GLY A 394 2.04 -14.60 -14.69
N LEU A 395 2.63 -13.55 -15.19
CA LEU A 395 3.26 -13.53 -16.50
C LEU A 395 4.72 -13.84 -16.26
N GLY A 396 5.10 -15.09 -16.52
CA GLY A 396 6.47 -15.55 -16.47
C GLY A 396 7.38 -14.71 -17.39
N ARG A 397 8.69 -14.83 -17.18
CA ARG A 397 9.74 -14.14 -17.95
C ARG A 397 9.54 -14.25 -19.47
N GLU A 398 8.97 -15.35 -19.94
CA GLU A 398 8.62 -15.60 -21.35
C GLU A 398 7.60 -14.62 -21.94
N PHE A 399 6.67 -14.09 -21.14
CA PHE A 399 5.70 -13.09 -21.61
C PHE A 399 6.35 -11.71 -21.73
N TYR A 400 7.25 -11.36 -20.83
CA TYR A 400 8.03 -10.12 -20.91
C TYR A 400 8.93 -10.13 -22.16
N ASP A 401 9.63 -11.23 -22.40
CA ASP A 401 10.50 -11.40 -23.57
C ASP A 401 9.69 -11.35 -24.88
N MET A 402 8.47 -11.92 -24.89
CA MET A 402 7.56 -11.85 -26.04
C MET A 402 7.02 -10.42 -26.30
N MET A 403 6.77 -9.63 -25.24
CA MET A 403 6.38 -8.22 -25.38
C MET A 403 7.50 -7.37 -25.95
N VAL A 404 8.75 -7.62 -25.51
CA VAL A 404 9.94 -6.92 -26.00
C VAL A 404 10.22 -7.27 -27.46
N GLU A 405 10.06 -8.53 -27.88
CA GLU A 405 10.19 -8.95 -29.29
C GLU A 405 9.10 -8.37 -30.18
N ALA A 406 7.85 -8.26 -29.69
CA ALA A 406 6.74 -7.65 -30.44
C ALA A 406 6.91 -6.13 -30.62
N MET A 407 7.54 -5.44 -29.67
CA MET A 407 7.85 -4.01 -29.76
C MET A 407 9.09 -3.71 -30.60
N ALA A 408 9.95 -4.68 -30.86
CA ALA A 408 11.18 -4.52 -31.67
C ALA A 408 10.95 -4.86 -33.15
N SER A 409 9.76 -5.26 -33.57
CA SER A 409 9.43 -5.67 -34.95
C SER A 409 8.61 -4.65 -35.74
N ASP A 410 8.50 -3.40 -35.28
CA ASP A 410 8.10 -2.20 -36.01
C ASP A 410 9.30 -1.24 -36.04
#